data_8a3333fa3a1426345d0f9a824b94b0c9
#
_entry.id   8a3333fa3a1426345d0f9a824b94b0c9
#
_cell.length_a   1.000
_cell.length_b   1.000
_cell.length_c   1.000
_cell.angle_alpha   90.00
_cell.angle_beta   90.00
_cell.angle_gamma   90.00
#
_symmetry.space_group_name_H-M   'P 1'
#
loop_
_entity.id
_entity.type
_entity.pdbx_description
1 polymer ?
#
loop_
_entity_poly.entity_id
_entity_poly.type
_entity_poly.pdbx_seq_one_letter_code
_entity_poly.pdbx_strand_id
1 'polypeptide(L)'
;MSTHHMRIDNRASDQLRAVRFTRNWSEHPEGSVLVEFGKTRVLCTASFTEGVPRWMQGQGKGWVTAEYSMLPRATHTRSDRESVKGKLGGRTQEISRLIGRSLRSIIDMSALGENTIILDCDVLQADGGTRTAAITGAYVALSDAISWAIAQGITSTSPITDSIAAISVGIIDGKPTLDLCYE
;
A
#
# COMPACT_ATOMS: atom_id res chain seq x y z
N MET A 1 -14.52 10.20 37.67
CA MET A 1 -14.18 11.22 36.67
C MET A 1 -13.19 10.58 35.70
N SER A 2 -13.63 10.28 34.48
CA SER A 2 -12.75 9.65 33.47
C SER A 2 -11.81 10.74 32.93
N THR A 3 -10.56 10.70 33.35
CA THR A 3 -9.52 11.49 32.70
C THR A 3 -9.38 10.97 31.28
N HIS A 4 -9.98 11.64 30.31
CA HIS A 4 -9.65 11.46 28.92
C HIS A 4 -8.17 11.84 28.77
N HIS A 5 -7.30 10.85 28.74
CA HIS A 5 -5.93 11.07 28.25
C HIS A 5 -6.05 11.46 26.78
N MET A 6 -5.97 12.75 26.52
CA MET A 6 -5.90 13.28 25.16
C MET A 6 -4.53 12.90 24.59
N ARG A 7 -4.53 12.34 23.39
CA ARG A 7 -3.31 12.06 22.63
C ARG A 7 -2.56 13.38 22.36
N ILE A 8 -1.26 13.30 22.09
CA ILE A 8 -0.41 14.47 21.78
C ILE A 8 -1.01 15.33 20.65
N ASP A 9 -1.70 14.68 19.71
CA ASP A 9 -2.39 15.33 18.58
C ASP A 9 -3.88 15.66 18.85
N ASN A 10 -4.31 15.58 20.11
CA ASN A 10 -5.67 15.85 20.58
C ASN A 10 -6.78 14.94 20.00
N ARG A 11 -6.44 13.82 19.35
CA ARG A 11 -7.43 12.86 18.87
C ARG A 11 -7.94 11.95 19.99
N ALA A 12 -9.18 11.50 19.87
CA ALA A 12 -9.70 10.40 20.67
C ALA A 12 -9.00 9.07 20.32
N SER A 13 -9.06 8.08 21.22
CA SER A 13 -8.39 6.78 21.02
C SER A 13 -8.90 6.00 19.80
N ASP A 14 -10.14 6.23 19.39
CA ASP A 14 -10.82 5.63 18.23
C ASP A 14 -10.84 6.53 16.99
N GLN A 15 -10.16 7.67 17.03
CA GLN A 15 -10.15 8.64 15.93
C GLN A 15 -8.94 8.45 15.02
N LEU A 16 -9.21 8.38 13.70
CA LEU A 16 -8.17 8.36 12.67
C LEU A 16 -7.63 9.77 12.41
N ARG A 17 -6.41 9.85 11.89
CA ARG A 17 -5.91 11.06 11.21
C ARG A 17 -6.76 11.31 9.96
N ALA A 18 -6.72 12.53 9.43
CA ALA A 18 -7.32 12.82 8.13
C ALA A 18 -6.70 11.88 7.07
N VAL A 19 -7.55 11.13 6.37
CA VAL A 19 -7.16 10.26 5.27
C VAL A 19 -7.50 10.96 3.96
N ARG A 20 -6.53 11.04 3.05
CA ARG A 20 -6.69 11.64 1.74
C ARG A 20 -6.08 10.76 0.66
N PHE A 21 -6.75 10.72 -0.50
CA PHE A 21 -6.28 10.06 -1.71
C PHE A 21 -6.24 11.07 -2.84
N THR A 22 -5.08 11.25 -3.46
CA THR A 22 -4.93 12.00 -4.70
C THR A 22 -4.62 11.00 -5.81
N ARG A 23 -5.67 10.59 -6.54
CA ARG A 23 -5.57 9.63 -7.65
C ARG A 23 -4.99 10.31 -8.89
N ASN A 24 -4.48 9.48 -9.81
CA ASN A 24 -3.82 9.93 -11.04
C ASN A 24 -2.66 10.91 -10.73
N TRP A 25 -1.88 10.59 -9.71
CA TRP A 25 -0.73 11.39 -9.30
C TRP A 25 0.37 11.40 -10.35
N SER A 26 0.59 10.25 -11.01
CA SER A 26 1.54 10.07 -12.10
C SER A 26 0.80 9.59 -13.35
N GLU A 27 1.27 10.01 -14.54
CA GLU A 27 0.61 9.75 -15.82
C GLU A 27 1.02 8.41 -16.45
N HIS A 28 2.18 7.84 -16.07
CA HIS A 28 2.71 6.65 -16.74
C HIS A 28 2.14 5.33 -16.26
N PRO A 29 1.97 5.08 -14.93
CA PRO A 29 1.43 3.81 -14.46
C PRO A 29 -0.09 3.72 -14.70
N GLU A 30 -0.60 2.52 -14.88
CA GLU A 30 -2.03 2.26 -15.12
C GLU A 30 -2.91 2.63 -13.92
N GLY A 31 -2.32 2.66 -12.72
CA GLY A 31 -2.93 3.23 -11.53
C GLY A 31 -1.91 3.97 -10.68
N SER A 32 -2.28 5.14 -10.16
CA SER A 32 -1.41 5.87 -9.22
C SER A 32 -2.19 6.69 -8.22
N VAL A 33 -1.70 6.71 -6.99
CA VAL A 33 -2.31 7.48 -5.90
C VAL A 33 -1.26 7.95 -4.91
N LEU A 34 -1.34 9.21 -4.52
CA LEU A 34 -0.72 9.66 -3.28
C LEU A 34 -1.72 9.46 -2.15
N VAL A 35 -1.41 8.57 -1.22
CA VAL A 35 -2.20 8.35 0.00
C VAL A 35 -1.56 9.10 1.17
N GLU A 36 -2.39 9.80 1.93
CA GLU A 36 -1.97 10.55 3.10
C GLU A 36 -2.78 10.12 4.33
N PHE A 37 -2.09 9.74 5.41
CA PHE A 37 -2.63 9.54 6.74
C PHE A 37 -2.02 10.60 7.64
N GLY A 38 -2.69 11.74 7.77
CA GLY A 38 -2.12 12.93 8.40
C GLY A 38 -0.83 13.37 7.71
N LYS A 39 0.31 13.28 8.42
CA LYS A 39 1.62 13.64 7.87
C LYS A 39 2.32 12.46 7.15
N THR A 40 1.85 11.22 7.30
CA THR A 40 2.38 10.09 6.54
C THR A 40 1.92 10.18 5.09
N ARG A 41 2.84 10.10 4.14
CA ARG A 41 2.61 10.19 2.69
C ARG A 41 3.28 9.05 1.98
N VAL A 42 2.52 8.29 1.23
CA VAL A 42 3.01 7.17 0.42
C VAL A 42 2.51 7.32 -1.01
N LEU A 43 3.42 7.31 -1.97
CA LEU A 43 3.08 7.19 -3.37
C LEU A 43 2.94 5.72 -3.70
N CYS A 44 1.77 5.32 -4.19
CA CYS A 44 1.50 3.96 -4.64
C CYS A 44 1.20 3.98 -6.14
N THR A 45 1.93 3.17 -6.90
CA THR A 45 1.69 2.99 -8.33
C THR A 45 1.41 1.52 -8.63
N ALA A 46 0.61 1.25 -9.66
CA ALA A 46 0.30 -0.08 -10.14
C ALA A 46 0.63 -0.15 -11.62
N SER A 47 1.58 -1.03 -11.96
CA SER A 47 1.97 -1.32 -13.35
C SER A 47 1.33 -2.61 -13.79
N PHE A 48 0.55 -2.56 -14.88
CA PHE A 48 -0.09 -3.72 -15.49
C PHE A 48 0.78 -4.24 -16.63
N THR A 49 1.11 -5.51 -16.61
CA THR A 49 1.94 -6.16 -17.63
C THR A 49 1.28 -7.45 -18.10
N GLU A 50 1.18 -7.66 -19.40
CA GLU A 50 0.75 -8.93 -19.96
C GLU A 50 1.80 -10.01 -19.67
N GLY A 51 1.32 -11.22 -19.38
CA GLY A 51 2.15 -12.36 -19.01
C GLY A 51 2.41 -12.47 -17.49
N VAL A 52 2.92 -13.62 -17.12
CA VAL A 52 3.23 -13.98 -15.72
C VAL A 52 4.65 -14.53 -15.60
N PRO A 53 5.24 -14.53 -14.39
CA PRO A 53 6.54 -15.15 -14.16
C PRO A 53 6.60 -16.59 -14.69
N ARG A 54 7.79 -17.04 -15.14
CA ARG A 54 7.98 -18.38 -15.76
C ARG A 54 7.38 -19.53 -14.97
N TRP A 55 7.45 -19.47 -13.64
CA TRP A 55 6.93 -20.50 -12.74
C TRP A 55 5.40 -20.55 -12.68
N MET A 56 4.69 -19.55 -13.24
CA MET A 56 3.23 -19.50 -13.31
C MET A 56 2.67 -19.68 -14.73
N GLN A 57 3.51 -19.68 -15.76
CA GLN A 57 3.08 -19.81 -17.15
C GLN A 57 2.28 -21.09 -17.39
N GLY A 58 1.22 -21.00 -18.16
CA GLY A 58 0.35 -22.12 -18.51
C GLY A 58 -0.62 -22.54 -17.39
N GLN A 59 -0.71 -21.81 -16.28
CA GLN A 59 -1.64 -22.11 -15.20
C GLN A 59 -2.99 -21.36 -15.35
N GLY A 60 -3.11 -20.44 -16.31
CA GLY A 60 -4.30 -19.63 -16.52
C GLY A 60 -4.59 -18.67 -15.36
N LYS A 61 -3.58 -18.30 -14.57
CA LYS A 61 -3.70 -17.44 -13.39
C LYS A 61 -2.76 -16.26 -13.49
N GLY A 62 -3.22 -15.11 -13.03
CA GLY A 62 -2.42 -13.91 -12.93
C GLY A 62 -1.59 -13.84 -11.64
N TRP A 63 -0.81 -12.79 -11.53
CA TRP A 63 0.04 -12.54 -10.38
C TRP A 63 -0.05 -11.08 -9.92
N VAL A 64 -0.13 -10.87 -8.61
CA VAL A 64 -0.05 -9.55 -7.98
C VAL A 64 1.08 -9.56 -6.98
N THR A 65 2.00 -8.64 -7.11
CA THR A 65 3.14 -8.47 -6.20
C THR A 65 3.32 -7.02 -5.81
N ALA A 66 4.11 -6.76 -4.77
CA ALA A 66 4.36 -5.41 -4.31
C ALA A 66 5.81 -5.23 -3.88
N GLU A 67 6.33 -4.04 -4.12
CA GLU A 67 7.57 -3.53 -3.60
C GLU A 67 7.30 -2.35 -2.65
N TYR A 68 8.19 -2.14 -1.71
CA TYR A 68 8.07 -1.07 -0.72
C TYR A 68 9.44 -0.44 -0.51
N SER A 69 9.48 0.88 -0.46
CA SER A 69 10.70 1.63 -0.22
C SER A 69 10.41 2.89 0.60
N MET A 70 11.45 3.45 1.22
CA MET A 70 11.38 4.75 1.87
C MET A 70 12.42 5.68 1.29
N LEU A 71 12.04 6.94 1.01
CA LEU A 71 13.02 7.95 0.64
C LEU A 71 13.99 8.19 1.81
N PRO A 72 15.27 8.53 1.53
CA PRO A 72 16.28 8.76 2.57
C PRO A 72 15.88 9.78 3.64
N ARG A 73 15.08 10.77 3.28
CA ARG A 73 14.57 11.81 4.18
C ARG A 73 13.07 11.71 4.43
N ALA A 74 12.50 10.51 4.27
CA ALA A 74 11.14 10.24 4.71
C ALA A 74 10.99 10.34 6.24
N THR A 75 12.09 10.20 6.98
CA THR A 75 12.18 10.30 8.44
C THR A 75 12.98 11.52 8.90
N HIS A 76 12.99 11.81 10.19
CA HIS A 76 13.70 12.96 10.79
C HIS A 76 15.20 12.94 10.52
N THR A 77 15.81 11.75 10.53
CA THR A 77 17.22 11.56 10.16
C THR A 77 17.32 10.92 8.78
N ARG A 78 18.40 11.23 8.05
CA ARG A 78 18.66 10.61 6.75
C ARG A 78 19.05 9.14 6.94
N SER A 79 18.34 8.25 6.25
CA SER A 79 18.71 6.84 6.07
C SER A 79 19.42 6.63 4.73
N ASP A 80 20.27 5.62 4.64
CA ASP A 80 20.89 5.25 3.36
C ASP A 80 19.89 4.59 2.43
N ARG A 81 20.12 4.71 1.12
CA ARG A 81 19.36 3.97 0.12
C ARG A 81 19.77 2.49 0.16
N GLU A 82 18.80 1.59 0.34
CA GLU A 82 19.06 0.15 0.36
C GLU A 82 19.64 -0.36 -0.96
N SER A 83 19.21 0.24 -2.10
CA SER A 83 19.73 -0.10 -3.43
C SER A 83 21.24 0.13 -3.55
N VAL A 84 21.79 1.12 -2.85
CA VAL A 84 23.25 1.39 -2.84
C VAL A 84 24.01 0.32 -2.03
N LYS A 85 23.36 -0.27 -1.02
CA LYS A 85 23.94 -1.36 -0.21
C LYS A 85 23.86 -2.73 -0.90
N GLY A 86 23.21 -2.82 -2.05
CA GLY A 86 23.09 -4.05 -2.85
C GLY A 86 22.17 -5.12 -2.28
N LYS A 87 21.44 -4.84 -1.19
CA LYS A 87 20.44 -5.74 -0.61
C LYS A 87 19.34 -4.98 0.11
N LEU A 88 18.12 -5.51 0.03
CA LEU A 88 16.98 -5.00 0.78
C LEU A 88 17.08 -5.42 2.26
N GLY A 89 16.71 -4.52 3.15
CA GLY A 89 16.59 -4.81 4.58
C GLY A 89 15.43 -5.78 4.87
N GLY A 90 15.51 -6.49 5.99
CA GLY A 90 14.46 -7.45 6.39
C GLY A 90 13.09 -6.79 6.58
N ARG A 91 13.06 -5.57 7.10
CA ARG A 91 11.84 -4.77 7.25
C ARG A 91 11.18 -4.46 5.89
N THR A 92 11.97 -4.02 4.93
CA THR A 92 11.49 -3.71 3.57
C THR A 92 10.91 -4.94 2.90
N GLN A 93 11.60 -6.08 3.00
CA GLN A 93 11.12 -7.36 2.47
C GLN A 93 9.83 -7.83 3.18
N GLU A 94 9.75 -7.71 4.50
CA GLU A 94 8.56 -8.07 5.27
C GLU A 94 7.34 -7.24 4.83
N ILE A 95 7.50 -5.91 4.70
CA ILE A 95 6.41 -5.03 4.31
C ILE A 95 5.98 -5.28 2.86
N SER A 96 6.91 -5.44 1.92
CA SER A 96 6.60 -5.80 0.53
C SER A 96 5.75 -7.07 0.45
N ARG A 97 6.14 -8.12 1.19
CA ARG A 97 5.36 -9.37 1.26
C ARG A 97 4.00 -9.19 1.90
N LEU A 98 3.90 -8.35 2.93
CA LEU A 98 2.63 -8.04 3.60
C LEU A 98 1.66 -7.38 2.63
N ILE A 99 2.09 -6.32 1.92
CA ILE A 99 1.28 -5.63 0.93
C ILE A 99 0.82 -6.61 -0.15
N GLY A 100 1.75 -7.35 -0.77
CA GLY A 100 1.41 -8.32 -1.82
C GLY A 100 0.42 -9.37 -1.36
N ARG A 101 0.58 -9.95 -0.16
CA ARG A 101 -0.37 -10.94 0.39
C ARG A 101 -1.75 -10.33 0.65
N SER A 102 -1.78 -9.11 1.19
CA SER A 102 -3.02 -8.40 1.46
C SER A 102 -3.82 -8.17 0.17
N LEU A 103 -3.16 -7.72 -0.90
CA LEU A 103 -3.82 -7.50 -2.19
C LEU A 103 -4.26 -8.83 -2.85
N ARG A 104 -3.44 -9.87 -2.77
CA ARG A 104 -3.82 -11.19 -3.33
C ARG A 104 -5.04 -11.81 -2.65
N SER A 105 -5.34 -11.45 -1.40
CA SER A 105 -6.51 -12.00 -0.70
C SER A 105 -7.85 -11.52 -1.26
N ILE A 106 -7.85 -10.43 -2.04
CA ILE A 106 -9.04 -9.81 -2.61
C ILE A 106 -9.09 -9.88 -4.14
N ILE A 107 -8.21 -10.67 -4.75
CA ILE A 107 -8.13 -10.83 -6.21
C ILE A 107 -8.39 -12.28 -6.59
N ASP A 108 -9.33 -12.48 -7.51
CA ASP A 108 -9.45 -13.74 -8.24
C ASP A 108 -8.35 -13.80 -9.31
N MET A 109 -7.30 -14.59 -9.02
CA MET A 109 -6.15 -14.73 -9.93
C MET A 109 -6.55 -15.42 -11.25
N SER A 110 -7.60 -16.22 -11.26
CA SER A 110 -8.09 -16.86 -12.49
C SER A 110 -8.81 -15.84 -13.38
N ALA A 111 -9.60 -14.95 -12.78
CA ALA A 111 -10.25 -13.86 -13.50
C ALA A 111 -9.25 -12.80 -14.01
N LEU A 112 -8.10 -12.63 -13.32
CA LEU A 112 -7.03 -11.78 -13.80
C LEU A 112 -6.35 -12.35 -15.07
N GLY A 113 -6.43 -13.68 -15.28
CA GLY A 113 -5.74 -14.35 -16.37
C GLY A 113 -4.22 -14.25 -16.25
N GLU A 114 -3.48 -14.70 -17.25
CA GLU A 114 -2.01 -14.63 -17.22
C GLU A 114 -1.46 -13.20 -17.41
N ASN A 115 -1.83 -12.32 -16.50
CA ASN A 115 -1.35 -10.94 -16.41
C ASN A 115 -0.68 -10.70 -15.04
N THR A 116 0.24 -9.76 -14.97
CA THR A 116 0.94 -9.38 -13.75
C THR A 116 0.64 -7.93 -13.39
N ILE A 117 0.34 -7.67 -12.12
CA ILE A 117 0.27 -6.32 -11.58
C ILE A 117 1.34 -6.16 -10.50
N ILE A 118 2.20 -5.17 -10.68
CA ILE A 118 3.27 -4.82 -9.74
C ILE A 118 2.89 -3.52 -9.06
N LEU A 119 2.82 -3.54 -7.73
CA LEU A 119 2.57 -2.36 -6.91
C LEU A 119 3.90 -1.84 -6.37
N ASP A 120 4.20 -0.58 -6.60
CA ASP A 120 5.34 0.11 -6.01
C ASP A 120 4.82 1.11 -4.97
N CYS A 121 5.31 0.99 -3.74
CA CYS A 121 4.90 1.83 -2.62
C CYS A 121 6.10 2.59 -2.06
N ASP A 122 6.21 3.86 -2.41
CA ASP A 122 7.31 4.73 -2.00
C ASP A 122 6.87 5.69 -0.90
N VAL A 123 7.46 5.54 0.29
CA VAL A 123 7.20 6.43 1.41
C VAL A 123 7.96 7.74 1.21
N LEU A 124 7.21 8.81 0.99
CA LEU A 124 7.75 10.17 0.82
C LEU A 124 7.97 10.84 2.17
N GLN A 125 7.08 10.61 3.13
CA GLN A 125 7.15 11.11 4.50
C GLN A 125 6.53 10.10 5.46
N ALA A 126 7.24 9.79 6.54
CA ALA A 126 6.81 8.84 7.56
C ALA A 126 6.50 9.56 8.87
N ASP A 127 5.28 9.33 9.37
CA ASP A 127 4.79 9.76 10.67
C ASP A 127 3.91 8.66 11.30
N GLY A 128 4.43 7.43 11.36
CA GLY A 128 3.68 6.24 11.78
C GLY A 128 2.71 5.72 10.71
N GLY A 129 2.45 4.41 10.74
CA GLY A 129 1.46 3.77 9.86
C GLY A 129 1.83 3.68 8.38
N THR A 130 3.13 3.70 8.02
CA THR A 130 3.55 3.65 6.60
C THR A 130 3.13 2.37 5.90
N ARG A 131 3.19 1.20 6.58
CA ARG A 131 2.76 -0.08 6.00
C ARG A 131 1.25 -0.15 5.78
N THR A 132 0.47 0.41 6.69
CA THR A 132 -1.01 0.43 6.60
C THR A 132 -1.48 1.42 5.54
N ALA A 133 -0.86 2.60 5.45
CA ALA A 133 -1.09 3.55 4.38
C ALA A 133 -0.70 2.97 3.01
N ALA A 134 0.42 2.22 2.94
CA ALA A 134 0.85 1.54 1.72
C ALA A 134 -0.16 0.48 1.26
N ILE A 135 -0.69 -0.38 2.16
CA ILE A 135 -1.73 -1.36 1.81
C ILE A 135 -2.98 -0.65 1.27
N THR A 136 -3.45 0.37 1.98
CA THR A 136 -4.68 1.10 1.62
C THR A 136 -4.51 1.86 0.31
N GLY A 137 -3.38 2.54 0.10
CA GLY A 137 -3.07 3.23 -1.15
C GLY A 137 -2.83 2.27 -2.32
N ALA A 138 -2.13 1.17 -2.09
CA ALA A 138 -1.92 0.14 -3.10
C ALA A 138 -3.23 -0.47 -3.61
N TYR A 139 -4.22 -0.65 -2.75
CA TYR A 139 -5.56 -1.08 -3.17
C TYR A 139 -6.20 -0.09 -4.14
N VAL A 140 -6.11 1.20 -3.87
CA VAL A 140 -6.67 2.23 -4.77
C VAL A 140 -5.95 2.23 -6.11
N ALA A 141 -4.61 2.18 -6.12
CA ALA A 141 -3.82 2.11 -7.35
C ALA A 141 -4.11 0.83 -8.15
N LEU A 142 -4.24 -0.33 -7.47
CA LEU A 142 -4.63 -1.61 -8.07
C LEU A 142 -6.01 -1.52 -8.73
N SER A 143 -6.98 -0.93 -8.04
CA SER A 143 -8.35 -0.76 -8.55
C SER A 143 -8.37 0.12 -9.81
N ASP A 144 -7.56 1.17 -9.85
CA ASP A 144 -7.43 2.04 -11.02
C ASP A 144 -6.80 1.31 -12.20
N ALA A 145 -5.71 0.55 -11.97
CA ALA A 145 -5.06 -0.24 -13.00
C ALA A 145 -5.97 -1.32 -13.59
N ILE A 146 -6.78 -1.99 -12.75
CA ILE A 146 -7.76 -2.96 -13.22
C ILE A 146 -8.87 -2.27 -14.03
N SER A 147 -9.35 -1.11 -13.60
CA SER A 147 -10.33 -0.32 -14.35
C SER A 147 -9.78 0.09 -15.71
N TRP A 148 -8.51 0.47 -15.77
CA TRP A 148 -7.82 0.75 -17.02
C TRP A 148 -7.74 -0.51 -17.91
N ALA A 149 -7.34 -1.67 -17.39
CA ALA A 149 -7.24 -2.92 -18.14
C ALA A 149 -8.59 -3.36 -18.74
N ILE A 150 -9.69 -3.17 -18.00
CA ILE A 150 -11.05 -3.40 -18.50
C ILE A 150 -11.38 -2.43 -19.64
N ALA A 151 -11.07 -1.15 -19.49
CA ALA A 151 -11.29 -0.13 -20.53
C ALA A 151 -10.49 -0.40 -21.80
N GLN A 152 -9.31 -1.03 -21.69
CA GLN A 152 -8.50 -1.47 -22.85
C GLN A 152 -8.97 -2.82 -23.43
N GLY A 153 -9.95 -3.49 -22.82
CA GLY A 153 -10.42 -4.80 -23.26
C GLY A 153 -9.47 -5.97 -22.97
N ILE A 154 -8.47 -5.76 -22.11
CA ILE A 154 -7.49 -6.81 -21.73
C ILE A 154 -8.16 -7.83 -20.79
N THR A 155 -9.00 -7.37 -19.89
CA THR A 155 -9.83 -8.22 -19.04
C THR A 155 -11.31 -7.88 -19.27
N SER A 156 -12.17 -8.88 -19.25
CA SER A 156 -13.61 -8.68 -19.51
C SER A 156 -14.38 -8.27 -18.25
N THR A 157 -13.90 -8.67 -17.08
CA THR A 157 -14.53 -8.42 -15.77
C THR A 157 -13.48 -8.06 -14.74
N SER A 158 -13.92 -7.38 -13.67
CA SER A 158 -13.02 -7.07 -12.56
C SER A 158 -12.63 -8.36 -11.81
N PRO A 159 -11.34 -8.64 -11.63
CA PRO A 159 -10.86 -9.71 -10.77
C PRO A 159 -10.92 -9.35 -9.27
N ILE A 160 -11.27 -8.11 -8.90
CA ILE A 160 -11.40 -7.69 -7.51
C ILE A 160 -12.68 -8.30 -6.92
N THR A 161 -12.53 -9.06 -5.85
CA THR A 161 -13.63 -9.75 -5.15
C THR A 161 -14.09 -9.03 -3.90
N ASP A 162 -13.25 -8.17 -3.31
CA ASP A 162 -13.54 -7.43 -2.09
C ASP A 162 -12.67 -6.16 -2.01
N SER A 163 -12.84 -5.37 -0.96
CA SER A 163 -12.00 -4.21 -0.66
C SER A 163 -11.06 -4.50 0.50
N ILE A 164 -9.92 -3.79 0.56
CA ILE A 164 -8.99 -3.89 1.67
C ILE A 164 -8.50 -2.52 2.11
N ALA A 165 -8.45 -2.32 3.40
CA ALA A 165 -7.80 -1.20 4.05
C ALA A 165 -7.08 -1.68 5.31
N ALA A 166 -6.09 -0.94 5.76
CA ALA A 166 -5.33 -1.26 6.95
C ALA A 166 -5.14 -0.03 7.82
N ILE A 167 -5.16 -0.25 9.13
CA ILE A 167 -4.87 0.77 10.14
C ILE A 167 -3.99 0.17 11.24
N SER A 168 -3.11 0.98 11.81
CA SER A 168 -2.32 0.57 12.98
C SER A 168 -3.14 0.72 14.26
N VAL A 169 -2.95 -0.19 15.19
CA VAL A 169 -3.52 -0.14 16.52
C VAL A 169 -2.43 -0.47 17.53
N GLY A 170 -2.39 0.24 18.63
CA GLY A 170 -1.49 -0.05 19.75
C GLY A 170 -2.21 0.12 21.09
N ILE A 171 -1.53 -0.26 22.15
CA ILE A 171 -2.02 -0.06 23.53
C ILE A 171 -1.24 1.12 24.13
N ILE A 172 -1.95 2.19 24.46
CA ILE A 172 -1.42 3.36 25.15
C ILE A 172 -2.13 3.48 26.51
N ASP A 173 -1.37 3.48 27.59
CA ASP A 173 -1.89 3.52 28.94
C ASP A 173 -3.02 2.49 29.21
N GLY A 174 -2.82 1.26 28.69
CA GLY A 174 -3.77 0.16 28.82
C GLY A 174 -5.01 0.25 27.94
N LYS A 175 -5.11 1.23 27.03
CA LYS A 175 -6.25 1.42 26.10
C LYS A 175 -5.86 1.16 24.66
N PRO A 176 -6.68 0.41 23.89
CA PRO A 176 -6.52 0.31 22.45
C PRO A 176 -6.62 1.69 21.80
N THR A 177 -5.64 2.03 20.97
CA THR A 177 -5.55 3.35 20.34
C THR A 177 -5.29 3.16 18.87
N LEU A 178 -6.18 3.70 18.04
CA LEU A 178 -6.11 3.63 16.57
C LEU A 178 -5.10 4.62 16.00
N ASP A 179 -4.50 4.24 14.87
CA ASP A 179 -3.75 5.12 13.99
C ASP A 179 -2.68 5.94 14.72
N LEU A 180 -1.73 5.24 15.30
CA LEU A 180 -0.62 5.85 16.04
C LEU A 180 0.28 6.65 15.09
N CYS A 181 0.58 7.91 15.46
CA CYS A 181 1.65 8.71 14.87
C CYS A 181 3.02 8.32 15.48
N TYR A 182 4.08 8.89 14.90
CA TYR A 182 5.44 8.68 15.39
C TYR A 182 5.78 9.77 16.41
N GLU A 183 5.53 9.50 17.67
CA GLU A 183 6.08 10.29 18.80
C GLU A 183 6.34 9.37 19.99
#